data_ad504ff3c8350eaf363ae0a4110f6086
#
_entry.id   ad504ff3c8350eaf363ae0a4110f6086
#
_cell.length_a   1.000
_cell.length_b   1.000
_cell.length_c   1.000
_cell.angle_alpha   90.00
_cell.angle_beta   90.00
_cell.angle_gamma   90.00
#
_symmetry.space_group_name_H-M   'P 1'
#
loop_
_entity.id
_entity.type
_entity.pdbx_description
1 polymer ?
#
loop_
_entity_poly.entity_id
_entity_poly.type
_entity_poly.pdbx_seq_one_letter_code
_entity_poly.pdbx_strand_id
1 'polypeptide(L)'
;TPSEVDELGEILTKMADDGRSIIFISHKLHEVSGICDEATVLRQGKTVASALPIESTDQRDLAQLMVGTSASTADRPEPNTPGAPVLKLNGLSTLGDRGLEAFSNLSFQVNAGEIIGIAGVAGNGQRELADVIAGLRPSTSGSLLMNDADITDASPQFRFRSGLAYIPEDRLGVGLAPRLSIT
;
A
#
# COMPACT_ATOMS: atom_id res chain seq x y z
N THR A 1 -3.67 5.30 10.84
CA THR A 1 -5.07 5.28 10.35
C THR A 1 -5.56 6.71 10.10
N PRO A 2 -6.60 6.96 9.29
CA PRO A 2 -7.18 8.31 9.14
C PRO A 2 -7.53 8.95 10.47
N SER A 3 -8.15 8.20 11.39
CA SER A 3 -8.50 8.69 12.73
C SER A 3 -7.31 9.13 13.57
N GLU A 4 -6.16 8.47 13.45
CA GLU A 4 -4.94 8.88 14.15
C GLU A 4 -4.36 10.19 13.59
N VAL A 5 -4.54 10.43 12.29
CA VAL A 5 -4.13 11.68 11.64
C VAL A 5 -5.01 12.84 12.10
N ASP A 6 -6.32 12.60 12.19
CA ASP A 6 -7.28 13.59 12.68
C ASP A 6 -6.99 13.96 14.15
N GLU A 7 -6.73 12.95 15.01
CA GLU A 7 -6.36 13.16 16.41
C GLU A 7 -5.02 13.91 16.56
N LEU A 8 -4.02 13.57 15.72
CA LEU A 8 -2.77 14.31 15.66
C LEU A 8 -3.02 15.76 15.24
N GLY A 9 -3.86 16.00 14.23
CA GLY A 9 -4.23 17.35 13.78
C GLY A 9 -4.82 18.19 14.90
N GLU A 10 -5.75 17.62 15.68
CA GLU A 10 -6.33 18.30 16.84
C GLU A 10 -5.29 18.69 17.91
N ILE A 11 -4.33 17.79 18.17
CA ILE A 11 -3.25 18.07 19.13
C ILE A 11 -2.37 19.19 18.62
N LEU A 12 -1.97 19.17 17.35
CA LEU A 12 -1.12 20.20 16.74
C LEU A 12 -1.82 21.56 16.73
N THR A 13 -3.11 21.59 16.40
CA THR A 13 -3.92 22.83 16.45
C THR A 13 -3.95 23.41 17.85
N LYS A 14 -4.21 22.61 18.90
CA LYS A 14 -4.16 23.07 20.29
C LYS A 14 -2.82 23.65 20.69
N MET A 15 -1.72 23.02 20.22
CA MET A 15 -0.37 23.55 20.47
C MET A 15 -0.13 24.89 19.78
N ALA A 16 -0.70 25.09 18.57
CA ALA A 16 -0.61 26.36 17.86
C ALA A 16 -1.43 27.45 18.57
N ASP A 17 -2.63 27.13 19.05
CA ASP A 17 -3.48 28.03 19.86
C ASP A 17 -2.79 28.45 21.18
N ASP A 18 -1.96 27.58 21.76
CA ASP A 18 -1.11 27.87 22.92
C ASP A 18 0.13 28.75 22.56
N GLY A 19 0.22 29.25 21.33
CA GLY A 19 1.28 30.14 20.85
C GLY A 19 2.55 29.42 20.42
N ARG A 20 2.51 28.13 20.14
CA ARG A 20 3.66 27.37 19.63
C ARG A 20 3.67 27.38 18.10
N SER A 21 4.86 27.51 17.50
CA SER A 21 5.05 27.34 16.07
C SER A 21 5.41 25.89 15.77
N ILE A 22 4.81 25.31 14.72
CA ILE A 22 4.97 23.90 14.35
C ILE A 22 5.50 23.80 12.94
N ILE A 23 6.51 22.98 12.73
CA ILE A 23 6.96 22.57 11.40
C ILE A 23 6.54 21.12 11.21
N PHE A 24 5.62 20.88 10.28
CA PHE A 24 5.09 19.57 9.96
C PHE A 24 5.59 19.13 8.59
N ILE A 25 6.17 17.93 8.49
CA ILE A 25 6.70 17.39 7.24
C ILE A 25 5.90 16.15 6.86
N SER A 26 5.23 16.21 5.74
CA SER A 26 4.49 15.08 5.17
C SER A 26 4.54 15.10 3.63
N HIS A 27 4.38 13.93 3.02
CA HIS A 27 4.16 13.78 1.59
C HIS A 27 2.70 13.48 1.26
N LYS A 28 1.85 13.39 2.27
CA LYS A 28 0.42 13.14 2.13
C LYS A 28 -0.33 14.47 2.11
N LEU A 29 -0.81 14.85 0.93
CA LEU A 29 -1.41 16.17 0.70
C LEU A 29 -2.63 16.44 1.59
N HIS A 30 -3.44 15.42 1.88
CA HIS A 30 -4.60 15.58 2.77
C HIS A 30 -4.21 15.94 4.21
N GLU A 31 -3.06 15.44 4.71
CA GLU A 31 -2.54 15.80 6.01
C GLU A 31 -2.08 17.27 6.02
N VAL A 32 -1.32 17.67 4.97
CA VAL A 32 -0.87 19.06 4.82
C VAL A 32 -2.04 20.01 4.70
N SER A 33 -3.03 19.69 3.86
CA SER A 33 -4.22 20.53 3.65
C SER A 33 -5.15 20.61 4.87
N GLY A 34 -5.11 19.59 5.75
CA GLY A 34 -5.97 19.56 6.95
C GLY A 34 -5.35 20.19 8.19
N ILE A 35 -4.02 20.35 8.23
CA ILE A 35 -3.31 20.72 9.46
C ILE A 35 -2.56 22.05 9.31
N CYS A 36 -2.02 22.35 8.11
CA CYS A 36 -1.08 23.45 7.93
C CYS A 36 -1.77 24.73 7.44
N ASP A 37 -1.26 25.88 7.86
CA ASP A 37 -1.66 27.21 7.33
C ASP A 37 -0.94 27.51 6.00
N GLU A 38 0.35 27.18 5.92
CA GLU A 38 1.20 27.42 4.76
C GLU A 38 2.04 26.18 4.42
N ALA A 39 2.36 26.01 3.15
CA ALA A 39 3.25 24.97 2.66
C ALA A 39 4.47 25.51 1.93
N THR A 40 5.61 24.87 2.18
CA THR A 40 6.81 25.04 1.36
C THR A 40 7.13 23.72 0.68
N VAL A 41 7.21 23.71 -0.65
CA VAL A 41 7.42 22.50 -1.44
C VAL A 41 8.90 22.36 -1.81
N LEU A 42 9.46 21.20 -1.44
CA LEU A 42 10.81 20.79 -1.77
C LEU A 42 10.80 19.70 -2.85
N ARG A 43 11.62 19.85 -3.88
CA ARG A 43 11.82 18.86 -4.93
C ARG A 43 13.30 18.77 -5.31
N GLN A 44 13.87 17.57 -5.28
CA GLN A 44 15.30 17.33 -5.60
C GLN A 44 16.26 18.27 -4.84
N GLY A 45 15.99 18.48 -3.54
CA GLY A 45 16.80 19.32 -2.67
C GLY A 45 16.66 20.83 -2.91
N LYS A 46 15.72 21.28 -3.74
CA LYS A 46 15.46 22.69 -4.02
C LYS A 46 14.06 23.10 -3.61
N THR A 47 13.90 24.29 -3.07
CA THR A 47 12.58 24.90 -2.85
C THR A 47 11.99 25.31 -4.19
N VAL A 48 10.85 24.72 -4.56
CA VAL A 48 10.13 25.04 -5.80
C VAL A 48 8.98 26.01 -5.57
N ALA A 49 8.47 26.06 -4.33
CA ALA A 49 7.50 27.06 -3.89
C ALA A 49 7.64 27.23 -2.37
N SER A 50 7.43 28.44 -1.86
CA SER A 50 7.57 28.80 -0.45
C SER A 50 6.38 29.62 0.03
N ALA A 51 5.98 29.37 1.30
CA ALA A 51 4.90 30.09 1.97
C ALA A 51 3.59 30.15 1.15
N LEU A 52 3.20 29.00 0.56
CA LEU A 52 1.92 28.88 -0.15
C LEU A 52 0.79 28.78 0.87
N PRO A 53 -0.18 29.72 0.89
CA PRO A 53 -1.34 29.62 1.78
C PRO A 53 -2.17 28.39 1.39
N ILE A 54 -2.39 27.48 2.33
CA ILE A 54 -3.14 26.24 2.09
C ILE A 54 -4.60 26.53 1.76
N GLU A 55 -5.21 27.50 2.40
CA GLU A 55 -6.62 27.89 2.17
C GLU A 55 -6.95 28.21 0.71
N SER A 56 -5.97 28.75 -0.03
CA SER A 56 -6.12 29.16 -1.44
C SER A 56 -5.42 28.26 -2.45
N THR A 57 -4.77 27.17 -1.98
CA THR A 57 -3.98 26.30 -2.86
C THR A 57 -4.68 24.95 -3.06
N ASP A 58 -4.95 24.57 -4.30
CA ASP A 58 -5.53 23.25 -4.61
C ASP A 58 -4.51 22.14 -4.35
N GLN A 59 -4.98 21.00 -3.85
CA GLN A 59 -4.16 19.80 -3.67
C GLN A 59 -3.51 19.32 -4.98
N ARG A 60 -4.14 19.56 -6.13
CA ARG A 60 -3.58 19.25 -7.45
C ARG A 60 -2.37 20.10 -7.76
N ASP A 61 -2.42 21.39 -7.42
CA ASP A 61 -1.29 22.30 -7.63
C ASP A 61 -0.11 21.92 -6.73
N LEU A 62 -0.37 21.56 -5.48
CA LEU A 62 0.65 21.01 -4.58
C LEU A 62 1.27 19.73 -5.14
N ALA A 63 0.44 18.80 -5.61
CA ALA A 63 0.91 17.56 -6.25
C ALA A 63 1.80 17.84 -7.46
N GLN A 64 1.40 18.78 -8.31
CA GLN A 64 2.16 19.16 -9.50
C GLN A 64 3.51 19.79 -9.14
N LEU A 65 3.55 20.65 -8.13
CA LEU A 65 4.80 21.23 -7.62
C LEU A 65 5.74 20.16 -7.05
N MET A 66 5.21 19.18 -6.33
CA MET A 66 5.99 18.10 -5.75
C MET A 66 6.58 17.16 -6.81
N VAL A 67 5.80 16.78 -7.81
CA VAL A 67 6.21 15.82 -8.86
C VAL A 67 6.92 16.52 -10.02
N GLY A 68 6.53 17.74 -10.36
CA GLY A 68 7.15 18.56 -11.41
C GLY A 68 6.69 18.30 -12.84
N THR A 69 5.83 17.35 -13.02
CA THR A 69 5.10 17.10 -14.27
C THR A 69 3.62 17.26 -13.98
N SER A 70 2.85 17.71 -14.97
CA SER A 70 1.38 17.62 -14.91
C SER A 70 1.05 16.18 -14.53
N ALA A 71 0.68 15.95 -13.28
CA ALA A 71 0.10 14.68 -12.88
C ALA A 71 -1.18 14.56 -13.71
N SER A 72 -1.06 13.93 -14.88
CA SER A 72 -2.23 13.47 -15.59
C SER A 72 -3.00 12.65 -14.58
N THR A 73 -4.16 13.11 -14.18
CA THR A 73 -5.16 12.21 -13.60
C THR A 73 -5.37 11.19 -14.70
N ALA A 74 -4.65 10.06 -14.59
CA ALA A 74 -4.90 8.96 -15.51
C ALA A 74 -6.40 8.70 -15.39
N ASP A 75 -7.11 8.94 -16.46
CA ASP A 75 -8.52 8.60 -16.54
C ASP A 75 -8.61 7.14 -16.09
N ARG A 76 -9.46 6.89 -15.12
CA ARG A 76 -9.67 5.51 -14.65
C ARG A 76 -9.99 4.68 -15.88
N PRO A 77 -9.19 3.67 -16.22
CA PRO A 77 -9.49 2.85 -17.38
C PRO A 77 -10.91 2.30 -17.25
N GLU A 78 -11.61 2.21 -18.38
CA GLU A 78 -12.94 1.60 -18.42
C GLU A 78 -12.89 0.24 -17.72
N PRO A 79 -13.88 -0.10 -16.89
CA PRO A 79 -13.89 -1.37 -16.18
C PRO A 79 -13.83 -2.52 -17.18
N ASN A 80 -12.78 -3.33 -17.11
CA ASN A 80 -12.71 -4.55 -17.89
C ASN A 80 -13.82 -5.52 -17.43
N THR A 81 -14.42 -6.23 -18.37
CA THR A 81 -15.29 -7.37 -18.03
C THR A 81 -14.39 -8.47 -17.43
N PRO A 82 -14.61 -8.87 -16.18
CA PRO A 82 -13.80 -9.92 -15.57
C PRO A 82 -13.90 -11.23 -16.39
N GLY A 83 -12.75 -11.84 -16.63
CA GLY A 83 -12.66 -13.13 -17.31
C GLY A 83 -12.88 -14.32 -16.37
N ALA A 84 -12.33 -15.48 -16.73
CA ALA A 84 -12.36 -16.67 -15.88
C ALA A 84 -11.51 -16.47 -14.61
N PRO A 85 -11.84 -17.16 -13.50
CA PRO A 85 -11.04 -17.12 -12.28
C PRO A 85 -9.62 -17.64 -12.53
N VAL A 86 -8.62 -16.83 -12.14
CA VAL A 86 -7.18 -17.15 -12.25
C VAL A 86 -6.56 -17.51 -10.90
N LEU A 87 -7.12 -17.03 -9.80
CA LEU A 87 -6.69 -17.36 -8.45
C LEU A 87 -7.93 -17.62 -7.58
N LYS A 88 -7.93 -18.72 -6.82
CA LYS A 88 -9.00 -19.05 -5.89
C LYS A 88 -8.42 -19.44 -4.54
N LEU A 89 -8.94 -18.84 -3.49
CA LEU A 89 -8.65 -19.17 -2.11
C LEU A 89 -9.91 -19.83 -1.51
N ASN A 90 -9.76 -20.99 -0.91
CA ASN A 90 -10.88 -21.73 -0.31
C ASN A 90 -10.57 -22.04 1.14
N GLY A 91 -11.19 -21.35 2.09
CA GLY A 91 -11.04 -21.58 3.51
C GLY A 91 -9.61 -21.46 4.03
N LEU A 92 -8.81 -20.59 3.41
CA LEU A 92 -7.39 -20.47 3.71
C LEU A 92 -7.18 -19.84 5.08
N SER A 93 -6.25 -20.42 5.85
CA SER A 93 -5.84 -19.91 7.16
C SER A 93 -4.33 -19.94 7.29
N THR A 94 -3.76 -19.05 8.12
CA THR A 94 -2.33 -19.08 8.45
C THR A 94 -2.04 -18.46 9.80
N LEU A 95 -0.86 -18.78 10.34
CA LEU A 95 -0.33 -18.17 11.55
C LEU A 95 0.64 -17.04 11.20
N GLY A 96 0.62 -15.99 12.02
CA GLY A 96 1.60 -14.92 12.00
C GLY A 96 2.92 -15.32 12.67
N ASP A 97 3.88 -14.40 12.67
CA ASP A 97 5.24 -14.64 13.18
C ASP A 97 5.29 -15.00 14.68
N ARG A 98 4.26 -14.64 15.44
CA ARG A 98 4.14 -14.97 16.88
C ARG A 98 3.41 -16.29 17.14
N GLY A 99 3.07 -17.06 16.11
CA GLY A 99 2.29 -18.28 16.24
C GLY A 99 0.80 -18.06 16.55
N LEU A 100 0.34 -16.81 16.52
CA LEU A 100 -1.08 -16.46 16.61
C LEU A 100 -1.71 -16.49 15.23
N GLU A 101 -3.02 -16.73 15.16
CA GLU A 101 -3.77 -16.68 13.92
C GLU A 101 -3.67 -15.28 13.28
N ALA A 102 -3.17 -15.23 12.05
CA ALA A 102 -3.09 -13.99 11.28
C ALA A 102 -4.41 -13.74 10.52
N PHE A 103 -4.97 -14.79 9.94
CA PHE A 103 -6.32 -14.83 9.39
C PHE A 103 -6.81 -16.28 9.32
N SER A 104 -8.14 -16.47 9.30
CA SER A 104 -8.77 -17.79 9.23
C SER A 104 -9.93 -17.83 8.25
N ASN A 105 -10.12 -18.99 7.64
CA ASN A 105 -11.23 -19.34 6.75
C ASN A 105 -11.49 -18.31 5.64
N LEU A 106 -10.42 -17.75 5.07
CA LEU A 106 -10.50 -16.73 4.03
C LEU A 106 -10.79 -17.38 2.68
N SER A 107 -11.85 -16.92 2.02
CA SER A 107 -12.24 -17.41 0.70
C SER A 107 -12.58 -16.24 -0.21
N PHE A 108 -11.95 -16.17 -1.35
CA PHE A 108 -12.28 -15.28 -2.46
C PHE A 108 -11.61 -15.77 -3.74
N GLN A 109 -11.97 -15.16 -4.86
CA GLN A 109 -11.31 -15.42 -6.13
C GLN A 109 -10.94 -14.14 -6.84
N VAL A 110 -9.92 -14.22 -7.70
CA VAL A 110 -9.49 -13.15 -8.61
C VAL A 110 -9.69 -13.64 -10.03
N ASN A 111 -10.35 -12.84 -10.84
CA ASN A 111 -10.61 -13.17 -12.23
C ASN A 111 -9.58 -12.53 -13.17
N ALA A 112 -9.42 -13.05 -14.37
CA ALA A 112 -8.55 -12.45 -15.37
C ALA A 112 -8.99 -11.01 -15.69
N GLY A 113 -8.05 -10.07 -15.69
CA GLY A 113 -8.32 -8.65 -15.93
C GLY A 113 -8.95 -7.90 -14.75
N GLU A 114 -9.10 -8.54 -13.58
CA GLU A 114 -9.66 -7.95 -12.38
C GLU A 114 -8.56 -7.41 -11.44
N ILE A 115 -8.85 -6.31 -10.75
CA ILE A 115 -8.03 -5.77 -9.66
C ILE A 115 -8.83 -5.86 -8.37
N ILE A 116 -8.36 -6.67 -7.43
CA ILE A 116 -8.95 -6.79 -6.09
C ILE A 116 -8.14 -6.00 -5.09
N GLY A 117 -8.80 -5.12 -4.33
CA GLY A 117 -8.22 -4.41 -3.20
C GLY A 117 -8.47 -5.15 -1.88
N ILE A 118 -7.40 -5.40 -1.12
CA ILE A 118 -7.48 -5.94 0.25
C ILE A 118 -7.25 -4.80 1.23
N ALA A 119 -8.29 -4.36 1.91
CA ALA A 119 -8.23 -3.28 2.88
C ALA A 119 -8.19 -3.82 4.31
N GLY A 120 -7.48 -3.12 5.19
CA GLY A 120 -7.42 -3.43 6.61
C GLY A 120 -6.40 -2.55 7.32
N VAL A 121 -6.51 -2.46 8.65
CA VAL A 121 -5.51 -1.78 9.49
C VAL A 121 -4.22 -2.62 9.49
N ALA A 122 -3.06 -1.96 9.57
CA ALA A 122 -1.77 -2.63 9.61
C ALA A 122 -1.73 -3.70 10.72
N GLY A 123 -1.21 -4.89 10.39
CA GLY A 123 -1.14 -6.02 11.33
C GLY A 123 -2.37 -6.95 11.34
N ASN A 124 -3.34 -6.76 10.46
CA ASN A 124 -4.53 -7.62 10.35
C ASN A 124 -4.40 -8.74 9.29
N GLY A 125 -3.18 -9.17 8.97
CA GLY A 125 -2.95 -10.36 8.15
C GLY A 125 -2.75 -10.11 6.66
N GLN A 126 -2.77 -8.87 6.18
CA GLN A 126 -2.59 -8.56 4.76
C GLN A 126 -1.22 -9.01 4.23
N ARG A 127 -0.15 -8.78 5.03
CA ARG A 127 1.20 -9.23 4.72
C ARG A 127 1.27 -10.76 4.67
N GLU A 128 0.73 -11.41 5.70
CA GLU A 128 0.70 -12.87 5.80
C GLU A 128 -0.08 -13.49 4.63
N LEU A 129 -1.17 -12.86 4.20
CA LEU A 129 -1.92 -13.29 3.02
C LEU A 129 -1.07 -13.21 1.74
N ALA A 130 -0.38 -12.10 1.53
CA ALA A 130 0.50 -11.93 0.38
C ALA A 130 1.65 -12.97 0.40
N ASP A 131 2.25 -13.21 1.57
CA ASP A 131 3.29 -14.21 1.77
C ASP A 131 2.79 -15.65 1.50
N VAL A 132 1.56 -15.99 1.93
CA VAL A 132 0.93 -17.29 1.64
C VAL A 132 0.68 -17.43 0.14
N ILE A 133 0.16 -16.42 -0.55
CA ILE A 133 -0.07 -16.46 -1.99
C ILE A 133 1.26 -16.60 -2.75
N ALA A 134 2.32 -15.92 -2.29
CA ALA A 134 3.65 -16.02 -2.90
C ALA A 134 4.39 -17.34 -2.57
N GLY A 135 3.88 -18.13 -1.59
CA GLY A 135 4.53 -19.37 -1.12
C GLY A 135 5.69 -19.15 -0.18
N LEU A 136 5.82 -17.95 0.37
CA LEU A 136 6.85 -17.58 1.36
C LEU A 136 6.44 -17.99 2.78
N ARG A 137 5.15 -18.27 3.00
CA ARG A 137 4.56 -18.70 4.26
C ARG A 137 3.63 -19.90 4.00
N PRO A 138 3.64 -20.94 4.83
CA PRO A 138 2.69 -22.05 4.71
C PRO A 138 1.30 -21.63 5.17
N SER A 139 0.27 -22.17 4.53
CA SER A 139 -1.09 -22.16 5.09
C SER A 139 -1.23 -23.25 6.16
N THR A 140 -2.11 -23.03 7.13
CA THR A 140 -2.44 -24.03 8.15
C THR A 140 -3.67 -24.84 7.78
N SER A 141 -4.53 -24.30 6.91
CA SER A 141 -5.69 -25.00 6.36
C SER A 141 -6.18 -24.34 5.09
N GLY A 142 -7.09 -24.99 4.39
CA GLY A 142 -7.67 -24.51 3.13
C GLY A 142 -6.84 -24.86 1.91
N SER A 143 -7.19 -24.30 0.76
CA SER A 143 -6.48 -24.54 -0.50
C SER A 143 -6.33 -23.27 -1.32
N LEU A 144 -5.26 -23.22 -2.11
CA LEU A 144 -4.94 -22.15 -3.05
C LEU A 144 -4.82 -22.74 -4.46
N LEU A 145 -5.66 -22.31 -5.36
CA LEU A 145 -5.64 -22.75 -6.76
C LEU A 145 -5.25 -21.59 -7.67
N MET A 146 -4.42 -21.86 -8.66
CA MET A 146 -4.07 -20.93 -9.72
C MET A 146 -4.34 -21.60 -11.08
N ASN A 147 -5.18 -20.99 -11.90
CA ASN A 147 -5.66 -21.58 -13.17
C ASN A 147 -6.15 -23.03 -12.99
N ASP A 148 -6.97 -23.25 -11.94
CA ASP A 148 -7.51 -24.53 -11.50
C ASP A 148 -6.48 -25.58 -11.04
N ALA A 149 -5.19 -25.27 -11.07
CA ALA A 149 -4.15 -26.13 -10.49
C ALA A 149 -3.96 -25.80 -9.00
N ASP A 150 -3.93 -26.83 -8.16
CA ASP A 150 -3.63 -26.67 -6.73
C ASP A 150 -2.16 -26.31 -6.53
N ILE A 151 -1.92 -25.16 -5.92
CA ILE A 151 -0.58 -24.64 -5.61
C ILE A 151 -0.38 -24.44 -4.10
N THR A 152 -1.24 -25.00 -3.27
CA THR A 152 -1.25 -24.80 -1.80
C THR A 152 0.14 -25.03 -1.19
N ASP A 153 0.77 -26.15 -1.54
CA ASP A 153 2.10 -26.51 -1.04
C ASP A 153 3.24 -26.27 -2.08
N ALA A 154 2.91 -25.60 -3.19
CA ALA A 154 3.91 -25.36 -4.23
C ALA A 154 4.97 -24.35 -3.78
N SER A 155 6.21 -24.58 -4.19
CA SER A 155 7.31 -23.66 -3.90
C SER A 155 7.13 -22.29 -4.54
N PRO A 156 7.71 -21.21 -3.98
CA PRO A 156 7.68 -19.87 -4.60
C PRO A 156 8.17 -19.91 -6.05
N GLN A 157 9.24 -20.65 -6.32
CA GLN A 157 9.79 -20.77 -7.67
C GLN A 157 8.79 -21.36 -8.67
N PHE A 158 8.01 -22.38 -8.26
CA PHE A 158 6.98 -22.96 -9.10
C PHE A 158 5.88 -21.93 -9.39
N ARG A 159 5.40 -21.21 -8.35
CA ARG A 159 4.36 -20.19 -8.49
C ARG A 159 4.77 -19.07 -9.44
N PHE A 160 6.01 -18.58 -9.32
CA PHE A 160 6.54 -17.56 -10.24
C PHE A 160 6.65 -18.06 -11.68
N ARG A 161 7.11 -19.29 -11.89
CA ARG A 161 7.13 -19.91 -13.24
C ARG A 161 5.73 -20.10 -13.82
N SER A 162 4.74 -20.27 -12.98
CA SER A 162 3.33 -20.39 -13.39
C SER A 162 2.65 -19.03 -13.66
N GLY A 163 3.39 -17.92 -13.52
CA GLY A 163 2.90 -16.58 -13.87
C GLY A 163 2.53 -15.67 -12.69
N LEU A 164 2.80 -16.08 -11.44
CA LEU A 164 2.64 -15.20 -10.29
C LEU A 164 3.76 -14.16 -10.26
N ALA A 165 3.43 -12.90 -10.08
CA ALA A 165 4.39 -11.84 -9.73
C ALA A 165 4.09 -11.33 -8.31
N TYR A 166 5.13 -11.06 -7.53
CA TYR A 166 5.01 -10.58 -6.16
C TYR A 166 5.85 -9.32 -5.95
N ILE A 167 5.23 -8.26 -5.45
CA ILE A 167 5.90 -7.03 -5.05
C ILE A 167 5.72 -6.91 -3.53
N PRO A 168 6.77 -7.17 -2.71
CA PRO A 168 6.67 -7.13 -1.27
C PRO A 168 6.56 -5.71 -0.72
N GLU A 169 5.97 -5.57 0.46
CA GLU A 169 5.92 -4.31 1.20
C GLU A 169 7.34 -3.84 1.59
N ASP A 170 8.16 -4.76 2.11
CA ASP A 170 9.58 -4.49 2.38
C ASP A 170 10.40 -4.55 1.08
N ARG A 171 10.60 -3.37 0.51
CA ARG A 171 11.33 -3.20 -0.75
C ARG A 171 12.82 -3.53 -0.64
N LEU A 172 13.43 -3.24 0.50
CA LEU A 172 14.89 -3.38 0.68
C LEU A 172 15.29 -4.76 1.18
N GLY A 173 14.57 -5.31 2.16
CA GLY A 173 14.92 -6.59 2.77
C GLY A 173 14.42 -7.81 1.99
N VAL A 174 13.26 -7.68 1.34
CA VAL A 174 12.61 -8.79 0.61
C VAL A 174 12.56 -8.54 -0.90
N GLY A 175 12.33 -7.31 -1.33
CA GLY A 175 12.14 -6.96 -2.74
C GLY A 175 13.42 -6.77 -3.54
N LEU A 176 14.56 -6.58 -2.88
CA LEU A 176 15.88 -6.37 -3.49
C LEU A 176 16.90 -7.35 -2.91
N ALA A 177 17.98 -7.53 -3.63
CA ALA A 177 19.15 -8.30 -3.19
C ALA A 177 20.36 -7.38 -2.95
N PRO A 178 20.34 -6.51 -1.91
CA PRO A 178 21.31 -5.42 -1.74
C PRO A 178 22.74 -5.89 -1.50
N ARG A 179 22.93 -7.19 -1.21
CA ARG A 179 24.25 -7.81 -1.00
C ARG A 179 24.81 -8.50 -2.24
N LEU A 180 24.06 -8.57 -3.33
CA LEU A 180 24.54 -9.14 -4.58
C LEU A 180 25.16 -8.06 -5.45
N SER A 181 26.29 -8.38 -6.07
CA SER A 181 26.88 -7.50 -7.09
C SER A 181 26.12 -7.64 -8.41
N ILE A 182 26.29 -6.66 -9.30
CA ILE A 182 25.69 -6.67 -10.64
C ILE A 182 26.52 -7.56 -11.62
N THR A 183 27.63 -8.12 -11.15
CA THR A 183 28.53 -8.96 -11.94
C THR A 183 28.20 -10.43 -11.76
#